data_a6dcd0648d0168626461b148c417c99d
#
_entry.id   a6dcd0648d0168626461b148c417c99d
#
_cell.length_a   1.000
_cell.length_b   1.000
_cell.length_c   1.000
_cell.angle_alpha   90.00
_cell.angle_beta   90.00
_cell.angle_gamma   90.00
#
_symmetry.space_group_name_H-M   'P 1'
#
loop_
_entity.id
_entity.type
_entity.pdbx_description
1 polymer ?
#
loop_
_entity_poly.entity_id
_entity_poly.type
_entity_poly.pdbx_seq_one_letter_code
_entity_poly.pdbx_strand_id
1 'polypeptide(L)'
;GVQTCALPICVILPGGESTTQGKLLRSTGLFEPIAAHIAAGKPVFGTCAGMILLARKLDNDSNIYFGALDAVVRRNAYGRQLGSFVATADFGSSSGDSAVVVAPGEHVPQDAPADIVLKDFPLVFIRGPFVAEVGPAATVETSVDGNVVGLRQGKILATAFHPELTDDTRIHELFLSL
;
A
#
# COMPACT_ATOMS: atom_id res chain seq x y z
N GLY A 1 21.62 -20.55 23.52
CA GLY A 1 21.80 -19.41 22.65
C GLY A 1 20.59 -18.47 22.76
N VAL A 2 20.83 -17.24 23.18
CA VAL A 2 19.79 -16.20 23.15
C VAL A 2 19.53 -15.88 21.67
N GLN A 3 18.42 -16.37 21.11
CA GLN A 3 17.95 -15.88 19.83
C GLN A 3 17.47 -14.44 20.07
N THR A 4 18.31 -13.47 19.75
CA THR A 4 17.87 -12.10 19.58
C THR A 4 16.99 -12.08 18.33
N CYS A 5 15.68 -12.29 18.49
CA CYS A 5 14.72 -11.97 17.45
C CYS A 5 14.79 -10.46 17.23
N ALA A 6 15.49 -10.03 16.19
CA ALA A 6 15.38 -8.65 15.72
C ALA A 6 13.90 -8.42 15.41
N LEU A 7 13.25 -7.51 16.14
CA LEU A 7 11.88 -7.11 15.83
C LEU A 7 11.91 -6.43 14.46
N PRO A 8 10.98 -6.77 13.56
CA PRO A 8 10.92 -6.10 12.25
C PRO A 8 10.72 -4.60 12.45
N ILE A 9 11.45 -3.81 11.68
CA ILE A 9 11.31 -2.35 11.66
C ILE A 9 10.10 -1.93 10.81
N CYS A 10 9.78 -2.73 9.80
CA CYS A 10 8.63 -2.54 8.92
C CYS A 10 8.06 -3.90 8.47
N VAL A 11 6.85 -3.89 7.92
CA VAL A 11 6.17 -5.07 7.36
C VAL A 11 5.68 -4.75 5.96
N ILE A 12 5.91 -5.66 5.00
CA ILE A 12 5.31 -5.61 3.67
C ILE A 12 4.30 -6.76 3.55
N LEU A 13 3.07 -6.43 3.23
CA LEU A 13 1.99 -7.37 2.91
C LEU A 13 1.87 -7.45 1.38
N PRO A 14 2.37 -8.52 0.75
CA PRO A 14 2.47 -8.59 -0.71
C PRO A 14 1.12 -8.82 -1.39
N GLY A 15 1.13 -8.70 -2.70
CA GLY A 15 0.05 -9.15 -3.58
C GLY A 15 -0.24 -10.63 -3.47
N GLY A 16 -1.34 -11.08 -4.09
CA GLY A 16 -1.78 -12.48 -4.07
C GLY A 16 -3.29 -12.61 -3.83
N GLU A 17 -3.72 -13.66 -3.14
CA GLU A 17 -5.13 -13.90 -2.80
C GLU A 17 -5.39 -13.61 -1.32
N SER A 18 -6.13 -12.54 -1.05
CA SER A 18 -6.32 -11.99 0.32
C SER A 18 -7.00 -12.97 1.28
N THR A 19 -7.93 -13.82 0.80
CA THR A 19 -8.61 -14.80 1.65
C THR A 19 -7.65 -15.89 2.12
N THR A 20 -6.79 -16.36 1.21
CA THR A 20 -5.75 -17.34 1.51
C THR A 20 -4.71 -16.75 2.45
N GLN A 21 -4.24 -15.52 2.16
CA GLN A 21 -3.30 -14.82 3.03
C GLN A 21 -3.88 -14.64 4.44
N GLY A 22 -5.14 -14.20 4.57
CA GLY A 22 -5.79 -14.03 5.87
C GLY A 22 -5.92 -15.34 6.66
N LYS A 23 -6.21 -16.47 5.98
CA LYS A 23 -6.24 -17.81 6.59
C LYS A 23 -4.84 -18.23 7.05
N LEU A 24 -3.82 -18.07 6.20
CA LEU A 24 -2.44 -18.43 6.52
C LEU A 24 -1.89 -17.60 7.68
N LEU A 25 -2.11 -16.29 7.68
CA LEU A 25 -1.69 -15.42 8.78
C LEU A 25 -2.25 -15.90 10.13
N ARG A 26 -3.52 -16.31 10.17
CA ARG A 26 -4.14 -16.83 11.40
C ARG A 26 -3.59 -18.21 11.76
N SER A 27 -3.51 -19.13 10.80
CA SER A 27 -3.07 -20.52 11.06
C SER A 27 -1.59 -20.62 11.45
N THR A 28 -0.76 -19.69 10.99
CA THR A 28 0.67 -19.63 11.34
C THR A 28 0.96 -18.78 12.60
N GLY A 29 -0.06 -18.13 13.16
CA GLY A 29 0.10 -17.25 14.31
C GLY A 29 0.74 -15.88 13.99
N LEU A 30 0.89 -15.50 12.71
CA LEU A 30 1.47 -14.23 12.31
C LEU A 30 0.46 -13.06 12.36
N PHE A 31 -0.83 -13.34 12.44
CA PHE A 31 -1.86 -12.30 12.42
C PHE A 31 -1.72 -11.34 13.61
N GLU A 32 -1.64 -11.87 14.83
CA GLU A 32 -1.56 -11.05 16.05
C GLU A 32 -0.25 -10.23 16.15
N PRO A 33 0.95 -10.79 15.84
CA PRO A 33 2.16 -9.99 15.79
C PRO A 33 2.11 -8.83 14.78
N ILE A 34 1.52 -9.06 13.59
CA ILE A 34 1.38 -8.01 12.58
C ILE A 34 0.35 -6.97 13.04
N ALA A 35 -0.79 -7.39 13.61
CA ALA A 35 -1.77 -6.47 14.19
C ALA A 35 -1.17 -5.60 15.29
N ALA A 36 -0.36 -6.18 16.17
CA ALA A 36 0.37 -5.44 17.20
C ALA A 36 1.40 -4.45 16.61
N HIS A 37 2.10 -4.84 15.53
CA HIS A 37 3.02 -3.97 14.80
C HIS A 37 2.30 -2.74 14.22
N ILE A 38 1.13 -2.95 13.60
CA ILE A 38 0.28 -1.88 13.05
C ILE A 38 -0.21 -0.98 14.18
N ALA A 39 -0.74 -1.55 15.25
CA ALA A 39 -1.25 -0.81 16.42
C ALA A 39 -0.17 0.02 17.12
N ALA A 40 1.09 -0.42 17.05
CA ALA A 40 2.24 0.33 17.53
C ALA A 40 2.67 1.49 16.62
N GLY A 41 1.94 1.77 15.52
CA GLY A 41 2.24 2.83 14.56
C GLY A 41 3.52 2.61 13.77
N LYS A 42 3.95 1.36 13.62
CA LYS A 42 5.15 1.02 12.84
C LYS A 42 4.84 0.93 11.34
N PRO A 43 5.83 1.15 10.45
CA PRO A 43 5.62 1.17 9.02
C PRO A 43 5.08 -0.14 8.45
N VAL A 44 4.02 -0.04 7.64
CA VAL A 44 3.40 -1.17 6.92
C VAL A 44 3.09 -0.77 5.48
N PHE A 45 3.49 -1.60 4.53
CA PHE A 45 3.17 -1.43 3.13
C PHE A 45 2.33 -2.60 2.62
N GLY A 46 1.14 -2.31 2.07
CA GLY A 46 0.27 -3.31 1.45
C GLY A 46 0.16 -3.12 -0.05
N THR A 47 0.61 -4.11 -0.86
CA THR A 47 0.45 -4.08 -2.31
C THR A 47 -0.69 -5.01 -2.73
N CYS A 48 -1.59 -4.58 -3.61
CA CYS A 48 -2.71 -5.35 -4.16
C CYS A 48 -3.54 -6.06 -3.06
N ALA A 49 -3.35 -7.36 -2.85
CA ALA A 49 -4.00 -8.11 -1.76
C ALA A 49 -3.64 -7.54 -0.37
N GLY A 50 -2.43 -7.01 -0.19
CA GLY A 50 -2.01 -6.33 1.04
C GLY A 50 -2.87 -5.11 1.36
N MET A 51 -3.26 -4.30 0.37
CA MET A 51 -4.24 -3.20 0.54
C MET A 51 -5.59 -3.75 1.04
N ILE A 52 -6.04 -4.88 0.50
CA ILE A 52 -7.30 -5.53 0.92
C ILE A 52 -7.20 -5.97 2.40
N LEU A 53 -6.06 -6.52 2.83
CA LEU A 53 -5.85 -6.94 4.22
C LEU A 53 -5.84 -5.75 5.19
N LEU A 54 -5.37 -4.58 4.77
CA LEU A 54 -5.32 -3.37 5.59
C LEU A 54 -6.66 -2.62 5.65
N ALA A 55 -7.51 -2.73 4.63
CA ALA A 55 -8.76 -1.97 4.48
C ALA A 55 -9.69 -2.08 5.70
N ARG A 56 -10.31 -0.97 6.08
CA ARG A 56 -11.33 -0.90 7.14
C ARG A 56 -12.54 -1.78 6.80
N LYS A 57 -12.89 -1.84 5.51
CA LYS A 57 -14.05 -2.58 5.01
C LYS A 57 -13.84 -2.97 3.55
N LEU A 58 -14.46 -4.07 3.16
CA LEU A 58 -14.58 -4.48 1.76
C LEU A 58 -16.00 -4.20 1.27
N ASP A 59 -16.14 -3.60 0.09
CA ASP A 59 -17.44 -3.23 -0.49
C ASP A 59 -18.25 -4.47 -0.91
N ASN A 60 -17.56 -5.52 -1.34
CA ASN A 60 -18.15 -6.74 -1.89
C ASN A 60 -17.83 -8.01 -1.07
N ASP A 61 -17.42 -7.87 0.19
CA ASP A 61 -17.08 -8.98 1.08
C ASP A 61 -17.32 -8.54 2.54
N SER A 62 -17.77 -9.45 3.39
CA SER A 62 -17.98 -9.20 4.82
C SER A 62 -16.72 -9.38 5.68
N ASN A 63 -15.64 -9.94 5.10
CA ASN A 63 -14.41 -10.16 5.84
C ASN A 63 -13.70 -8.83 6.13
N ILE A 64 -13.24 -8.68 7.35
CA ILE A 64 -12.31 -7.64 7.78
C ILE A 64 -11.08 -8.35 8.34
N TYR A 65 -9.89 -7.93 7.88
CA TYR A 65 -8.63 -8.50 8.36
C TYR A 65 -8.02 -7.57 9.43
N PHE A 66 -7.11 -6.68 9.07
CA PHE A 66 -6.51 -5.75 10.05
C PHE A 66 -7.37 -4.52 10.31
N GLY A 67 -8.13 -4.05 9.33
CA GLY A 67 -9.03 -2.89 9.49
C GLY A 67 -8.32 -1.57 9.82
N ALA A 68 -7.06 -1.44 9.46
CA ALA A 68 -6.18 -0.37 9.90
C ALA A 68 -6.14 0.84 8.96
N LEU A 69 -6.47 0.64 7.68
CA LEU A 69 -6.52 1.69 6.67
C LEU A 69 -7.96 2.21 6.55
N ASP A 70 -8.16 3.49 6.75
CA ASP A 70 -9.48 4.15 6.69
C ASP A 70 -9.97 4.29 5.24
N ALA A 71 -10.25 3.15 4.62
CA ALA A 71 -10.75 3.04 3.26
C ALA A 71 -11.70 1.85 3.11
N VAL A 72 -12.65 1.98 2.18
CA VAL A 72 -13.45 0.87 1.66
C VAL A 72 -12.86 0.42 0.36
N VAL A 73 -12.51 -0.86 0.26
CA VAL A 73 -11.82 -1.42 -0.90
C VAL A 73 -12.73 -2.45 -1.59
N ARG A 74 -12.78 -2.40 -2.91
CA ARG A 74 -13.47 -3.39 -3.74
C ARG A 74 -12.46 -4.36 -4.35
N ARG A 75 -12.68 -5.65 -4.12
CA ARG A 75 -11.87 -6.73 -4.69
C ARG A 75 -12.25 -6.97 -6.16
N ASN A 76 -11.25 -7.39 -6.97
CA ASN A 76 -11.45 -7.78 -8.38
C ASN A 76 -12.21 -6.74 -9.20
N ALA A 77 -11.85 -5.48 -9.05
CA ALA A 77 -12.60 -4.34 -9.56
C ALA A 77 -12.49 -4.17 -11.08
N TYR A 78 -11.41 -4.61 -11.68
CA TYR A 78 -11.13 -4.44 -13.10
C TYR A 78 -11.64 -5.61 -13.97
N GLY A 79 -12.78 -6.21 -13.69
CA GLY A 79 -13.48 -7.15 -14.56
C GLY A 79 -12.63 -8.19 -15.31
N ARG A 80 -13.26 -9.09 -16.07
CA ARG A 80 -12.55 -10.12 -16.85
C ARG A 80 -11.74 -9.60 -18.04
N GLN A 81 -12.03 -8.38 -18.54
CA GLN A 81 -11.44 -7.84 -19.77
C GLN A 81 -10.20 -6.96 -19.53
N LEU A 82 -9.98 -6.44 -18.33
CA LEU A 82 -8.82 -5.63 -17.97
C LEU A 82 -8.01 -6.31 -16.87
N GLY A 83 -7.66 -7.57 -17.08
CA GLY A 83 -7.02 -8.40 -16.05
C GLY A 83 -5.63 -7.94 -15.63
N SER A 84 -4.89 -7.30 -16.53
CA SER A 84 -3.54 -6.76 -16.27
C SER A 84 -3.25 -5.62 -17.23
N PHE A 85 -2.70 -4.52 -16.73
CA PHE A 85 -2.29 -3.38 -17.54
C PHE A 85 -1.19 -2.60 -16.83
N VAL A 86 -0.51 -1.73 -17.57
CA VAL A 86 0.50 -0.82 -17.04
C VAL A 86 0.01 0.61 -17.30
N ALA A 87 0.16 1.46 -16.30
CA ALA A 87 -0.06 2.89 -16.37
C ALA A 87 1.16 3.64 -15.84
N THR A 88 1.19 4.94 -16.04
CA THR A 88 2.17 5.84 -15.44
C THR A 88 1.41 7.00 -14.80
N ALA A 89 1.72 7.33 -13.57
CA ALA A 89 1.15 8.47 -12.87
C ALA A 89 2.11 9.00 -11.81
N ASP A 90 1.88 10.24 -11.38
CA ASP A 90 2.58 10.76 -10.21
C ASP A 90 2.07 10.04 -8.95
N PHE A 91 2.99 9.71 -8.05
CA PHE A 91 2.67 9.11 -6.77
C PHE A 91 3.13 10.03 -5.63
N GLY A 92 2.22 10.40 -4.77
CA GLY A 92 2.43 11.32 -3.66
C GLY A 92 1.45 12.50 -3.71
N SER A 93 1.13 13.05 -2.54
CA SER A 93 0.31 14.24 -2.42
C SER A 93 1.18 15.46 -2.11
N SER A 94 1.00 16.54 -2.84
CA SER A 94 1.58 17.83 -2.47
C SER A 94 0.47 18.72 -1.92
N SER A 95 0.64 19.20 -0.70
CA SER A 95 -0.27 20.19 -0.09
C SER A 95 0.18 21.64 -0.36
N GLY A 96 1.25 21.87 -1.15
CA GLY A 96 1.80 23.21 -1.45
C GLY A 96 3.00 23.20 -2.37
N ASP A 97 3.54 24.40 -2.60
CA ASP A 97 4.71 24.64 -3.48
C ASP A 97 6.05 24.08 -2.94
N SER A 98 6.04 23.42 -1.79
CA SER A 98 7.23 22.93 -1.08
C SER A 98 7.45 21.42 -1.18
N ALA A 99 6.69 20.70 -1.99
CA ALA A 99 6.85 19.26 -2.16
C ALA A 99 8.23 18.93 -2.75
N VAL A 100 8.89 17.91 -2.21
CA VAL A 100 10.07 17.32 -2.83
C VAL A 100 9.63 16.48 -4.01
N VAL A 101 10.07 16.83 -5.19
CA VAL A 101 9.79 16.10 -6.43
C VAL A 101 10.97 15.19 -6.74
N VAL A 102 10.68 13.88 -6.94
CA VAL A 102 11.69 12.88 -7.30
C VAL A 102 11.39 12.35 -8.70
N ALA A 103 12.27 12.66 -9.64
CA ALA A 103 12.14 12.23 -11.03
C ALA A 103 12.57 10.75 -11.22
N PRO A 104 12.19 10.12 -12.35
CA PRO A 104 12.68 8.80 -12.69
C PRO A 104 14.22 8.72 -12.67
N GLY A 105 14.75 7.69 -12.00
CA GLY A 105 16.20 7.49 -11.85
C GLY A 105 16.86 8.25 -10.72
N GLU A 106 16.12 9.09 -9.99
CA GLU A 106 16.57 9.72 -8.76
C GLU A 106 16.23 8.86 -7.53
N HIS A 107 16.86 9.15 -6.39
CA HIS A 107 16.59 8.49 -5.13
C HIS A 107 15.76 9.35 -4.19
N VAL A 108 14.91 8.72 -3.40
CA VAL A 108 14.18 9.38 -2.32
C VAL A 108 15.17 9.73 -1.19
N PRO A 109 15.22 10.98 -0.72
CA PRO A 109 16.06 11.33 0.43
C PRO A 109 15.69 10.52 1.68
N GLN A 110 16.70 10.12 2.48
CA GLN A 110 16.44 9.34 3.72
C GLN A 110 15.60 10.13 4.74
N ASP A 111 15.73 11.45 4.75
CA ASP A 111 14.96 12.36 5.60
C ASP A 111 13.87 13.05 4.78
N ALA A 112 13.21 12.30 3.88
CA ALA A 112 12.19 12.84 3.01
C ALA A 112 11.03 13.47 3.82
N PRO A 113 10.59 14.69 3.45
CA PRO A 113 9.44 15.29 4.10
C PRO A 113 8.16 14.50 3.82
N ALA A 114 7.10 14.80 4.59
CA ALA A 114 5.79 14.18 4.36
C ALA A 114 5.22 14.47 2.95
N ASP A 115 5.56 15.63 2.40
CA ASP A 115 5.13 16.08 1.07
C ASP A 115 6.19 15.74 0.02
N ILE A 116 6.06 14.56 -0.56
CA ILE A 116 6.92 14.05 -1.62
C ILE A 116 6.09 13.59 -2.81
N VAL A 117 6.57 13.84 -4.02
CA VAL A 117 5.93 13.39 -5.26
C VAL A 117 6.94 12.65 -6.13
N LEU A 118 6.66 11.38 -6.36
CA LEU A 118 7.40 10.54 -7.31
C LEU A 118 6.80 10.78 -8.70
N LYS A 119 7.53 11.44 -9.58
CA LYS A 119 7.07 11.75 -10.94
C LYS A 119 7.10 10.53 -11.84
N ASP A 120 6.10 10.41 -12.71
CA ASP A 120 6.03 9.39 -13.76
C ASP A 120 6.29 7.98 -13.23
N PHE A 121 5.71 7.63 -12.06
CA PHE A 121 5.91 6.32 -11.44
C PHE A 121 5.16 5.24 -12.23
N PRO A 122 5.81 4.09 -12.55
CA PRO A 122 5.16 3.00 -13.28
C PRO A 122 4.23 2.18 -12.37
N LEU A 123 3.00 1.98 -12.80
CA LEU A 123 1.94 1.29 -12.07
C LEU A 123 1.58 0.00 -12.82
N VAL A 124 1.98 -1.15 -12.28
CA VAL A 124 1.67 -2.47 -12.86
C VAL A 124 0.49 -3.10 -12.13
N PHE A 125 -0.60 -3.32 -12.84
CA PHE A 125 -1.82 -3.92 -12.29
C PHE A 125 -1.98 -5.37 -12.73
N ILE A 126 -2.33 -6.24 -11.78
CA ILE A 126 -2.73 -7.63 -12.01
C ILE A 126 -4.00 -7.88 -11.22
N ARG A 127 -5.18 -7.79 -11.86
CA ARG A 127 -6.49 -7.99 -11.22
C ARG A 127 -6.64 -7.22 -9.90
N GLY A 128 -6.14 -5.99 -9.88
CA GLY A 128 -6.06 -5.18 -8.66
C GLY A 128 -7.41 -4.87 -8.03
N PRO A 129 -7.42 -4.53 -6.74
CA PRO A 129 -8.53 -3.84 -6.11
C PRO A 129 -8.58 -2.38 -6.58
N PHE A 130 -9.67 -1.69 -6.27
CA PHE A 130 -9.67 -0.23 -6.22
C PHE A 130 -10.30 0.27 -4.92
N VAL A 131 -10.06 1.52 -4.59
CA VAL A 131 -10.64 2.16 -3.43
C VAL A 131 -12.01 2.69 -3.80
N ALA A 132 -13.06 2.17 -3.14
CA ALA A 132 -14.44 2.60 -3.35
C ALA A 132 -14.78 3.85 -2.51
N GLU A 133 -14.15 4.01 -1.34
CA GLU A 133 -14.35 5.15 -0.44
C GLU A 133 -13.06 5.41 0.33
N VAL A 134 -12.67 6.66 0.45
CA VAL A 134 -11.54 7.11 1.27
C VAL A 134 -12.09 7.83 2.49
N GLY A 135 -11.72 7.37 3.68
CA GLY A 135 -12.08 8.03 4.93
C GLY A 135 -11.13 9.19 5.26
N PRO A 136 -11.52 10.04 6.22
CA PRO A 136 -10.80 11.28 6.52
C PRO A 136 -9.39 11.09 7.09
N ALA A 137 -9.06 9.89 7.59
CA ALA A 137 -7.73 9.60 8.12
C ALA A 137 -6.71 9.19 7.04
N ALA A 138 -7.18 8.84 5.83
CA ALA A 138 -6.34 8.43 4.73
C ALA A 138 -6.17 9.54 3.68
N THR A 139 -4.98 9.64 3.11
CA THR A 139 -4.63 10.57 2.02
C THR A 139 -4.51 9.81 0.71
N VAL A 140 -5.05 10.36 -0.36
CA VAL A 140 -4.88 9.83 -1.72
C VAL A 140 -3.50 10.19 -2.23
N GLU A 141 -2.71 9.18 -2.56
CA GLU A 141 -1.36 9.36 -3.11
C GLU A 141 -1.34 9.28 -4.64
N THR A 142 -2.22 8.49 -5.24
CA THR A 142 -2.33 8.43 -6.70
C THR A 142 -3.69 7.88 -7.15
N SER A 143 -4.09 8.30 -8.36
CA SER A 143 -5.31 7.83 -9.03
C SER A 143 -5.03 7.57 -10.51
N VAL A 144 -5.74 6.59 -11.09
CA VAL A 144 -5.68 6.27 -12.52
C VAL A 144 -7.12 6.18 -13.05
N ASP A 145 -7.41 6.88 -14.13
CA ASP A 145 -8.74 6.93 -14.75
C ASP A 145 -9.88 7.26 -13.76
N GLY A 146 -9.60 8.16 -12.81
CA GLY A 146 -10.55 8.58 -11.78
C GLY A 146 -10.71 7.59 -10.60
N ASN A 147 -10.01 6.45 -10.63
CA ASN A 147 -10.01 5.49 -9.53
C ASN A 147 -8.80 5.71 -8.63
N VAL A 148 -9.03 5.79 -7.33
CA VAL A 148 -7.96 5.86 -6.34
C VAL A 148 -7.26 4.50 -6.25
N VAL A 149 -5.94 4.49 -6.45
CA VAL A 149 -5.11 3.27 -6.50
C VAL A 149 -3.91 3.30 -5.55
N GLY A 150 -3.66 4.42 -4.88
CA GLY A 150 -2.63 4.58 -3.86
C GLY A 150 -3.11 5.43 -2.69
N LEU A 151 -2.86 4.98 -1.48
CA LEU A 151 -3.25 5.63 -0.22
C LEU A 151 -2.11 5.63 0.78
N ARG A 152 -2.08 6.68 1.62
CA ARG A 152 -1.25 6.74 2.81
C ARG A 152 -2.10 7.10 4.04
N GLN A 153 -1.77 6.52 5.19
CA GLN A 153 -2.34 6.89 6.48
C GLN A 153 -1.27 6.76 7.56
N GLY A 154 -0.71 7.88 8.00
CA GLY A 154 0.46 7.84 8.88
C GLY A 154 1.60 7.05 8.25
N LYS A 155 2.02 5.94 8.89
CA LYS A 155 3.06 5.02 8.40
C LYS A 155 2.52 3.81 7.62
N ILE A 156 1.26 3.83 7.27
CA ILE A 156 0.65 2.81 6.39
C ILE A 156 0.68 3.34 4.97
N LEU A 157 1.31 2.60 4.07
CA LEU A 157 1.28 2.81 2.63
C LEU A 157 0.51 1.66 1.97
N ALA A 158 -0.37 1.96 1.02
CA ALA A 158 -1.16 0.94 0.35
C ALA A 158 -1.34 1.25 -1.13
N THR A 159 -1.09 0.27 -2.00
CA THR A 159 -1.24 0.38 -3.44
C THR A 159 -2.10 -0.75 -4.00
N ALA A 160 -2.93 -0.42 -5.00
CA ALA A 160 -3.70 -1.42 -5.75
C ALA A 160 -2.86 -2.13 -6.82
N PHE A 161 -1.70 -1.56 -7.15
CA PHE A 161 -0.74 -2.05 -8.15
C PHE A 161 0.45 -2.74 -7.46
N HIS A 162 1.33 -3.29 -8.28
CA HIS A 162 2.49 -4.09 -7.91
C HIS A 162 3.79 -3.35 -8.23
N PRO A 163 4.30 -2.48 -7.35
CA PRO A 163 5.56 -1.78 -7.57
C PRO A 163 6.76 -2.73 -7.63
N GLU A 164 6.66 -3.91 -7.00
CA GLU A 164 7.67 -4.95 -7.02
C GLU A 164 7.90 -5.60 -8.40
N LEU A 165 7.05 -5.30 -9.38
CA LEU A 165 7.18 -5.76 -10.76
C LEU A 165 7.87 -4.76 -11.68
N THR A 166 8.45 -3.71 -11.13
CA THR A 166 9.22 -2.69 -11.85
C THR A 166 10.62 -2.59 -11.27
N ASP A 167 11.56 -2.00 -12.03
CA ASP A 167 12.91 -1.70 -11.55
C ASP A 167 12.96 -0.35 -10.80
N ASP A 168 11.82 0.33 -10.63
CA ASP A 168 11.72 1.61 -9.96
C ASP A 168 11.58 1.43 -8.44
N THR A 169 12.63 1.74 -7.70
CA THR A 169 12.69 1.55 -6.24
C THR A 169 12.12 2.70 -5.43
N ARG A 170 11.79 3.83 -6.05
CA ARG A 170 11.42 5.07 -5.35
C ARG A 170 10.28 4.90 -4.34
N ILE A 171 9.25 4.08 -4.63
CA ILE A 171 8.15 3.85 -3.68
C ILE A 171 8.59 3.02 -2.46
N HIS A 172 9.56 2.11 -2.65
CA HIS A 172 10.14 1.34 -1.55
C HIS A 172 11.06 2.22 -0.70
N GLU A 173 11.82 3.12 -1.32
CA GLU A 173 12.63 4.12 -0.62
C GLU A 173 11.75 5.09 0.17
N LEU A 174 10.64 5.57 -0.44
CA LEU A 174 9.62 6.37 0.25
C LEU A 174 9.05 5.62 1.46
N PHE A 175 8.71 4.35 1.30
CA PHE A 175 8.20 3.54 2.41
C PHE A 175 9.21 3.38 3.54
N LEU A 176 10.49 3.20 3.22
CA LEU A 176 11.56 3.06 4.21
C LEU A 176 11.90 4.37 4.92
N SER A 177 11.49 5.52 4.39
CA SER A 177 11.64 6.84 5.04
C SER A 177 10.51 7.15 6.04
N LEU A 178 9.43 6.34 6.09
CA LEU A 178 8.31 6.50 7.04
C LEU A 178 8.69 5.96 8.43
#